data_2b25e316784f9ec3dc74baaf33e75bd7
#
_entry.id   2b25e316784f9ec3dc74baaf33e75bd7
#
_cell.length_a   1.000
_cell.length_b   1.000
_cell.length_c   1.000
_cell.angle_alpha   90.00
_cell.angle_beta   90.00
_cell.angle_gamma   90.00
#
_symmetry.space_group_name_H-M   'P 1'
#
loop_
_entity.id
_entity.type
_entity.pdbx_description
1 polymer ?
#
loop_
_entity_poly.entity_id
_entity_poly.type
_entity_poly.pdbx_seq_one_letter_code
_entity_poly.pdbx_strand_id
1 'polypeptide(L)'
;MCLNHQLAHFDNNKASGFADRLVNALNEGALCVMLSIGHRTQLFDHLDGQPPMTSATLAKRAGKNERYVREWLNALVVSKVIEYDPQDKTYYLPHEHAAYLTRRSTEGNISVFAQYIPMMGTVEDEIVECFQHGGGVPYEKFPRFQEVMAEDSGQTVLSSLQEHILPLIPGLPEKLQQGIKVLDVGCGRGRALNLLAGLYPNSRFVGIDLSQQAVDYANQQAQQQGLTNVRFIARDLTDFDQDSADDKFDLITTFDAVHDQAKPLNVLRGIFNTLEDDGVYLMQDIHGSSEVHNNLDHPVGPLLYAISTTHCMTVSLAQGGEGLGTLWGQEQAKELLTAAGFNKIAIHQLDHDFQNDYYVIQK
;
A
#
# COMPACT_ATOMS: atom_id res chain seq x y z
N MET A 1 -1.94 -31.49 3.78
CA MET A 1 -2.37 -32.22 5.01
C MET A 1 -3.76 -32.72 4.77
N CYS A 2 -3.98 -34.03 4.55
CA CYS A 2 -5.32 -34.57 4.35
C CYS A 2 -6.10 -34.50 5.66
N LEU A 3 -7.22 -33.79 5.64
CA LEU A 3 -8.17 -33.73 6.74
C LEU A 3 -8.88 -35.10 6.85
N ASN A 4 -8.37 -36.01 7.69
CA ASN A 4 -9.11 -37.20 8.10
C ASN A 4 -10.21 -36.74 9.06
N HIS A 5 -11.43 -36.59 8.56
CA HIS A 5 -12.64 -36.41 9.37
C HIS A 5 -13.01 -37.73 10.07
N GLN A 6 -12.24 -38.14 11.07
CA GLN A 6 -12.79 -38.94 12.15
C GLN A 6 -13.55 -37.98 13.06
N LEU A 7 -14.75 -38.31 13.50
CA LEU A 7 -15.53 -37.62 14.54
C LEU A 7 -14.63 -37.48 15.79
N ALA A 8 -13.86 -36.41 15.82
CA ALA A 8 -12.96 -36.11 16.94
C ALA A 8 -13.82 -35.74 18.14
N HIS A 9 -13.54 -36.33 19.31
CA HIS A 9 -14.12 -35.87 20.58
C HIS A 9 -13.83 -34.36 20.71
N PHE A 10 -14.84 -33.58 21.12
CA PHE A 10 -14.69 -32.15 21.34
C PHE A 10 -13.61 -31.92 22.44
N ASP A 11 -12.56 -31.15 22.07
CA ASP A 11 -11.44 -30.86 22.93
C ASP A 11 -11.66 -29.46 23.57
N ASN A 12 -12.02 -29.46 24.85
CA ASN A 12 -12.27 -28.21 25.60
C ASN A 12 -11.05 -27.29 25.65
N ASN A 13 -9.82 -27.83 25.71
CA ASN A 13 -8.60 -27.02 25.75
C ASN A 13 -8.37 -26.30 24.42
N LYS A 14 -8.57 -26.98 23.30
CA LYS A 14 -8.52 -26.36 21.98
C LYS A 14 -9.60 -25.30 21.82
N ALA A 15 -10.82 -25.56 22.29
CA ALA A 15 -11.91 -24.59 22.23
C ALA A 15 -11.61 -23.34 23.07
N SER A 16 -11.12 -23.52 24.29
CA SER A 16 -10.73 -22.40 25.15
C SER A 16 -9.59 -21.59 24.56
N GLY A 17 -8.50 -22.24 24.09
CA GLY A 17 -7.39 -21.56 23.45
C GLY A 17 -7.78 -20.78 22.18
N PHE A 18 -8.74 -21.30 21.40
CA PHE A 18 -9.30 -20.59 20.26
C PHE A 18 -10.14 -19.37 20.69
N ALA A 19 -10.94 -19.50 21.76
CA ALA A 19 -11.70 -18.36 22.32
C ALA A 19 -10.76 -17.25 22.81
N ASP A 20 -9.68 -17.58 23.52
CA ASP A 20 -8.67 -16.62 23.97
C ASP A 20 -8.01 -15.90 22.77
N ARG A 21 -7.70 -16.64 21.70
CA ARG A 21 -7.20 -16.05 20.46
C ARG A 21 -8.19 -15.05 19.86
N LEU A 22 -9.49 -15.33 19.84
CA LEU A 22 -10.50 -14.42 19.30
C LEU A 22 -10.63 -13.15 20.15
N VAL A 23 -10.55 -13.26 21.48
CA VAL A 23 -10.53 -12.09 22.39
C VAL A 23 -9.30 -11.21 22.12
N ASN A 24 -8.13 -11.81 21.91
CA ASN A 24 -6.93 -11.07 21.54
C ASN A 24 -7.11 -10.37 20.19
N ALA A 25 -7.67 -11.04 19.19
CA ALA A 25 -7.93 -10.43 17.89
C ALA A 25 -8.86 -9.20 17.98
N LEU A 26 -9.88 -9.23 18.85
CA LEU A 26 -10.73 -8.05 19.11
C LEU A 26 -9.94 -6.89 19.72
N ASN A 27 -9.06 -7.18 20.70
CA ASN A 27 -8.22 -6.17 21.32
C ASN A 27 -7.23 -5.54 20.32
N GLU A 28 -6.57 -6.37 19.50
CA GLU A 28 -5.62 -5.89 18.48
C GLU A 28 -6.34 -5.10 17.37
N GLY A 29 -7.53 -5.54 16.94
CA GLY A 29 -8.35 -4.77 15.99
C GLY A 29 -8.75 -3.41 16.54
N ALA A 30 -9.15 -3.33 17.83
CA ALA A 30 -9.46 -2.08 18.49
C ALA A 30 -8.21 -1.19 18.63
N LEU A 31 -7.06 -1.77 18.94
CA LEU A 31 -5.77 -1.05 18.98
C LEU A 31 -5.46 -0.43 17.60
N CYS A 32 -5.62 -1.15 16.50
CA CYS A 32 -5.39 -0.62 15.15
C CYS A 32 -6.24 0.64 14.88
N VAL A 33 -7.50 0.67 15.34
CA VAL A 33 -8.35 1.87 15.23
C VAL A 33 -7.77 3.04 16.01
N MET A 34 -7.27 2.79 17.23
CA MET A 34 -6.64 3.83 18.07
C MET A 34 -5.31 4.33 17.49
N LEU A 35 -4.50 3.45 16.89
CA LEU A 35 -3.29 3.82 16.16
C LEU A 35 -3.63 4.72 14.96
N SER A 36 -4.62 4.35 14.16
CA SER A 36 -5.12 5.18 13.05
C SER A 36 -5.58 6.56 13.52
N ILE A 37 -6.35 6.65 14.60
CA ILE A 37 -6.79 7.93 15.17
C ILE A 37 -5.59 8.76 15.63
N GLY A 38 -4.63 8.17 16.35
CA GLY A 38 -3.41 8.83 16.81
C GLY A 38 -2.58 9.42 15.68
N HIS A 39 -2.40 8.65 14.60
CA HIS A 39 -1.72 9.09 13.40
C HIS A 39 -2.43 10.26 12.72
N ARG A 40 -3.72 10.13 12.45
CA ARG A 40 -4.53 11.16 11.77
C ARG A 40 -4.67 12.45 12.56
N THR A 41 -4.68 12.36 13.89
CA THR A 41 -4.76 13.53 14.78
C THR A 41 -3.40 14.11 15.14
N GLN A 42 -2.30 13.46 14.72
CA GLN A 42 -0.91 13.81 15.03
C GLN A 42 -0.57 13.73 16.53
N LEU A 43 -1.35 12.99 17.30
CA LEU A 43 -1.15 12.90 18.76
C LEU A 43 0.17 12.20 19.11
N PHE A 44 0.61 11.20 18.33
CA PHE A 44 1.92 10.59 18.49
C PHE A 44 3.05 11.58 18.26
N ASP A 45 2.96 12.39 17.21
CA ASP A 45 3.96 13.41 16.89
C ASP A 45 4.06 14.49 17.99
N HIS A 46 2.94 14.80 18.64
CA HIS A 46 2.90 15.73 19.78
C HIS A 46 3.46 15.16 21.08
N LEU A 47 3.48 13.82 21.24
CA LEU A 47 4.08 13.13 22.38
C LEU A 47 5.57 12.85 22.17
N ASP A 48 6.00 12.70 20.94
CA ASP A 48 7.34 12.27 20.58
C ASP A 48 8.44 13.19 21.15
N GLY A 49 9.39 12.60 21.89
CA GLY A 49 10.49 13.30 22.52
C GLY A 49 10.08 14.26 23.63
N GLN A 50 8.86 14.16 24.18
CA GLN A 50 8.38 15.02 25.23
C GLN A 50 8.48 14.35 26.60
N PRO A 51 8.66 15.15 27.69
CA PRO A 51 8.53 14.62 29.05
C PRO A 51 7.09 14.16 29.31
N PRO A 52 6.88 13.31 30.34
CA PRO A 52 5.54 12.92 30.76
C PRO A 52 4.61 14.12 30.93
N MET A 53 3.38 14.03 30.42
CA MET A 53 2.43 15.15 30.45
C MET A 53 0.99 14.66 30.72
N THR A 54 0.15 15.56 31.23
CA THR A 54 -1.29 15.27 31.44
C THR A 54 -2.06 15.28 30.12
N SER A 55 -3.22 14.63 30.08
CA SER A 55 -4.14 14.68 28.93
C SER A 55 -4.54 16.11 28.55
N ALA A 56 -4.72 16.98 29.54
CA ALA A 56 -5.04 18.39 29.32
C ALA A 56 -3.89 19.14 28.61
N THR A 57 -2.64 18.85 28.98
CA THR A 57 -1.47 19.46 28.33
C THR A 57 -1.35 18.98 26.88
N LEU A 58 -1.49 17.68 26.63
CA LEU A 58 -1.46 17.13 25.27
C LEU A 58 -2.59 17.70 24.41
N ALA A 59 -3.82 17.73 24.94
CA ALA A 59 -4.97 18.25 24.24
C ALA A 59 -4.79 19.71 23.82
N LYS A 60 -4.30 20.55 24.73
CA LYS A 60 -3.97 21.96 24.45
C LYS A 60 -2.90 22.10 23.37
N ARG A 61 -1.83 21.30 23.46
CA ARG A 61 -0.71 21.31 22.50
C ARG A 61 -1.13 20.89 21.10
N ALA A 62 -1.98 19.85 21.02
CA ALA A 62 -2.48 19.32 19.75
C ALA A 62 -3.72 20.06 19.20
N GLY A 63 -4.28 21.01 19.94
CA GLY A 63 -5.51 21.69 19.55
C GLY A 63 -6.71 20.73 19.47
N LYS A 64 -6.81 19.76 20.36
CA LYS A 64 -7.83 18.71 20.38
C LYS A 64 -8.70 18.79 21.65
N ASN A 65 -9.86 18.13 21.62
CA ASN A 65 -10.74 18.03 22.78
C ASN A 65 -10.14 17.09 23.84
N GLU A 66 -10.00 17.56 25.07
CA GLU A 66 -9.36 16.83 26.16
C GLU A 66 -10.06 15.50 26.48
N ARG A 67 -11.40 15.46 26.47
CA ARG A 67 -12.12 14.24 26.81
C ARG A 67 -11.81 13.09 25.85
N TYR A 68 -11.71 13.38 24.54
CA TYR A 68 -11.32 12.42 23.51
C TYR A 68 -9.85 12.03 23.64
N VAL A 69 -8.95 13.00 23.87
CA VAL A 69 -7.51 12.74 24.07
C VAL A 69 -7.30 11.83 25.27
N ARG A 70 -7.97 12.07 26.39
CA ARG A 70 -7.87 11.25 27.59
C ARG A 70 -8.37 9.82 27.36
N GLU A 71 -9.50 9.64 26.67
CA GLU A 71 -10.02 8.31 26.36
C GLU A 71 -9.06 7.54 25.42
N TRP A 72 -8.54 8.21 24.42
CA TRP A 72 -7.54 7.66 23.52
C TRP A 72 -6.26 7.25 24.25
N LEU A 73 -5.73 8.11 25.14
CA LEU A 73 -4.57 7.80 25.98
C LEU A 73 -4.84 6.57 26.85
N ASN A 74 -6.00 6.50 27.50
CA ASN A 74 -6.36 5.37 28.34
C ASN A 74 -6.41 4.05 27.57
N ALA A 75 -6.95 4.06 26.34
CA ALA A 75 -6.95 2.90 25.46
C ALA A 75 -5.52 2.45 25.13
N LEU A 76 -4.61 3.38 24.85
CA LEU A 76 -3.21 3.06 24.53
C LEU A 76 -2.40 2.64 25.76
N VAL A 77 -2.75 3.12 26.96
CA VAL A 77 -2.13 2.64 28.22
C VAL A 77 -2.49 1.18 28.47
N VAL A 78 -3.76 0.81 28.39
CA VAL A 78 -4.18 -0.59 28.60
C VAL A 78 -3.69 -1.53 27.51
N SER A 79 -3.41 -1.00 26.31
CA SER A 79 -2.75 -1.71 25.21
C SER A 79 -1.21 -1.68 25.30
N LYS A 80 -0.62 -1.09 26.37
CA LYS A 80 0.83 -1.02 26.61
C LYS A 80 1.63 -0.25 25.54
N VAL A 81 0.99 0.65 24.83
CA VAL A 81 1.64 1.53 23.83
C VAL A 81 2.17 2.80 24.50
N ILE A 82 1.46 3.33 25.48
CA ILE A 82 1.80 4.53 26.24
C ILE A 82 1.94 4.16 27.72
N GLU A 83 2.95 4.70 28.39
CA GLU A 83 3.13 4.56 29.84
C GLU A 83 2.30 5.60 30.60
N TYR A 84 1.91 5.27 31.83
CA TYR A 84 1.09 6.13 32.69
C TYR A 84 1.59 6.14 34.13
N ASP A 85 1.81 7.33 34.66
CA ASP A 85 2.06 7.54 36.09
C ASP A 85 0.76 7.89 36.81
N PRO A 86 0.29 7.01 37.75
CA PRO A 86 -0.94 7.24 38.49
C PRO A 86 -0.83 8.34 39.57
N GLN A 87 0.39 8.70 40.00
CA GLN A 87 0.59 9.72 41.06
C GLN A 87 0.42 11.11 40.43
N ASP A 88 1.14 11.38 39.35
CA ASP A 88 1.10 12.68 38.64
C ASP A 88 0.03 12.75 37.55
N LYS A 89 -0.63 11.62 37.27
CA LYS A 89 -1.61 11.46 36.18
C LYS A 89 -1.05 11.89 34.81
N THR A 90 0.20 11.51 34.54
CA THR A 90 0.91 11.84 33.31
C THR A 90 1.10 10.62 32.42
N TYR A 91 1.16 10.90 31.13
CA TYR A 91 1.33 9.93 30.05
C TYR A 91 2.67 10.18 29.36
N TYR A 92 3.33 9.10 28.95
CA TYR A 92 4.62 9.14 28.28
C TYR A 92 4.67 8.14 27.12
N LEU A 93 5.10 8.59 25.95
CA LEU A 93 5.38 7.71 24.81
C LEU A 93 6.86 7.33 24.84
N PRO A 94 7.20 6.04 25.08
CA PRO A 94 8.58 5.58 25.03
C PRO A 94 9.22 5.85 23.66
N HIS A 95 10.50 6.19 23.64
CA HIS A 95 11.22 6.49 22.39
C HIS A 95 11.23 5.30 21.44
N GLU A 96 11.31 4.07 21.98
CA GLU A 96 11.28 2.84 21.22
C GLU A 96 9.93 2.64 20.52
N HIS A 97 8.82 3.05 21.15
CA HIS A 97 7.50 3.00 20.53
C HIS A 97 7.30 4.15 19.54
N ALA A 98 7.80 5.35 19.87
CA ALA A 98 7.75 6.50 18.97
C ALA A 98 8.45 6.24 17.63
N ALA A 99 9.51 5.42 17.64
CA ALA A 99 10.25 4.99 16.45
C ALA A 99 9.38 4.29 15.38
N TYR A 100 8.20 3.77 15.76
CA TYR A 100 7.27 3.08 14.83
C TYR A 100 5.89 3.74 14.71
N LEU A 101 5.68 4.89 15.38
CA LEU A 101 4.35 5.51 15.46
C LEU A 101 4.30 6.96 14.96
N THR A 102 5.45 7.58 14.73
CA THR A 102 5.52 9.02 14.41
C THR A 102 5.96 9.27 12.97
N ARG A 103 5.64 10.44 12.43
CA ARG A 103 6.04 10.87 11.09
C ARG A 103 7.55 11.13 10.94
N ARG A 104 8.27 11.23 12.06
CA ARG A 104 9.74 11.36 12.09
C ARG A 104 10.46 10.01 12.13
N SER A 105 9.71 8.91 12.20
CA SER A 105 10.29 7.56 12.25
C SER A 105 11.21 7.32 11.05
N THR A 106 12.36 6.74 11.33
CA THR A 106 13.30 6.20 10.32
C THR A 106 13.12 4.70 10.10
N GLU A 107 12.41 4.03 11.02
CA GLU A 107 12.16 2.59 11.01
C GLU A 107 10.86 2.19 10.30
N GLY A 108 10.10 3.18 9.82
CA GLY A 108 8.78 2.99 9.25
C GLY A 108 7.64 3.20 10.25
N ASN A 109 6.61 3.95 9.86
CA ASN A 109 5.48 4.30 10.70
C ASN A 109 4.36 3.26 10.54
N ILE A 110 4.29 2.29 11.45
CA ILE A 110 3.28 1.22 11.45
C ILE A 110 1.84 1.77 11.59
N SER A 111 1.66 2.95 12.21
CA SER A 111 0.32 3.55 12.33
C SER A 111 -0.28 4.01 10.99
N VAL A 112 0.54 4.14 9.94
CA VAL A 112 0.05 4.34 8.57
C VAL A 112 -0.74 3.12 8.10
N PHE A 113 -0.18 1.92 8.26
CA PHE A 113 -0.83 0.67 7.90
C PHE A 113 -2.08 0.38 8.74
N ALA A 114 -2.09 0.81 10.00
CA ALA A 114 -3.27 0.68 10.85
C ALA A 114 -4.51 1.41 10.30
N GLN A 115 -4.36 2.35 9.36
CA GLN A 115 -5.47 3.04 8.71
C GLN A 115 -6.30 2.12 7.80
N TYR A 116 -5.73 1.02 7.31
CA TYR A 116 -6.47 0.05 6.51
C TYR A 116 -7.64 -0.58 7.28
N ILE A 117 -7.48 -0.83 8.59
CA ILE A 117 -8.52 -1.47 9.41
C ILE A 117 -9.84 -0.66 9.42
N PRO A 118 -9.87 0.62 9.83
CA PRO A 118 -11.10 1.38 9.75
C PRO A 118 -11.54 1.67 8.31
N MET A 119 -10.64 1.68 7.33
CA MET A 119 -11.00 1.83 5.93
C MET A 119 -11.77 0.62 5.40
N MET A 120 -11.33 -0.60 5.69
CA MET A 120 -12.06 -1.84 5.39
C MET A 120 -13.47 -1.82 6.01
N GLY A 121 -13.62 -1.34 7.24
CA GLY A 121 -14.91 -1.23 7.91
C GLY A 121 -15.90 -0.26 7.25
N THR A 122 -15.44 0.64 6.37
CA THR A 122 -16.36 1.57 5.67
C THR A 122 -17.16 0.92 4.56
N VAL A 123 -16.77 -0.25 4.10
CA VAL A 123 -17.39 -0.98 2.98
C VAL A 123 -17.89 -2.37 3.37
N GLU A 124 -17.92 -2.69 4.68
CA GLU A 124 -18.30 -4.02 5.15
C GLU A 124 -19.69 -4.43 4.68
N ASP A 125 -20.67 -3.53 4.76
CA ASP A 125 -22.05 -3.81 4.32
C ASP A 125 -22.13 -4.11 2.82
N GLU A 126 -21.43 -3.33 1.98
CA GLU A 126 -21.36 -3.58 0.53
C GLU A 126 -20.64 -4.89 0.21
N ILE A 127 -19.59 -5.24 0.97
CA ILE A 127 -18.91 -6.53 0.79
C ILE A 127 -19.85 -7.70 1.15
N VAL A 128 -20.63 -7.58 2.22
CA VAL A 128 -21.64 -8.60 2.58
C VAL A 128 -22.63 -8.80 1.44
N GLU A 129 -23.10 -7.74 0.79
CA GLU A 129 -23.96 -7.83 -0.40
C GLU A 129 -23.26 -8.52 -1.58
N CYS A 130 -21.95 -8.24 -1.79
CA CYS A 130 -21.15 -8.91 -2.81
C CYS A 130 -21.02 -10.43 -2.56
N PHE A 131 -20.96 -10.88 -1.31
CA PHE A 131 -20.96 -12.32 -0.98
C PHE A 131 -22.27 -13.00 -1.38
N GLN A 132 -23.39 -12.28 -1.43
CA GLN A 132 -24.69 -12.84 -1.81
C GLN A 132 -24.93 -12.76 -3.33
N HIS A 133 -24.53 -11.68 -3.98
CA HIS A 133 -24.95 -11.34 -5.34
C HIS A 133 -23.81 -11.29 -6.35
N GLY A 134 -22.55 -11.42 -5.91
CA GLY A 134 -21.39 -11.18 -6.74
C GLY A 134 -21.19 -9.69 -7.03
N GLY A 135 -20.37 -9.36 -8.02
CA GLY A 135 -19.99 -7.99 -8.33
C GLY A 135 -18.82 -7.52 -7.46
N GLY A 136 -18.75 -6.21 -7.22
CA GLY A 136 -17.68 -5.62 -6.43
C GLY A 136 -18.02 -4.21 -5.94
N VAL A 137 -17.15 -3.65 -5.13
CA VAL A 137 -17.27 -2.31 -4.53
C VAL A 137 -16.36 -1.34 -5.28
N PRO A 138 -16.90 -0.28 -5.93
CA PRO A 138 -16.09 0.63 -6.73
C PRO A 138 -15.24 1.58 -5.88
N TYR A 139 -14.16 2.13 -6.47
CA TYR A 139 -13.18 3.00 -5.80
C TYR A 139 -13.80 4.19 -5.06
N GLU A 140 -14.89 4.75 -5.56
CA GLU A 140 -15.56 5.92 -4.97
C GLU A 140 -16.14 5.64 -3.57
N LYS A 141 -16.30 4.38 -3.22
CA LYS A 141 -16.77 3.95 -1.90
C LYS A 141 -15.67 4.01 -0.82
N PHE A 142 -14.43 4.21 -1.21
CA PHE A 142 -13.29 4.24 -0.30
C PHE A 142 -12.82 5.69 -0.06
N PRO A 143 -13.38 6.42 0.93
CA PRO A 143 -13.22 7.89 1.06
C PRO A 143 -11.82 8.25 1.43
N ARG A 144 -10.83 7.62 1.57
CA ARG A 144 -9.45 8.02 1.90
C ARG A 144 -8.40 7.12 1.26
N PHE A 145 -8.82 6.27 0.36
CA PHE A 145 -7.92 5.28 -0.22
C PHE A 145 -6.65 5.92 -0.80
N GLN A 146 -6.81 6.90 -1.67
CA GLN A 146 -5.69 7.60 -2.32
C GLN A 146 -4.76 8.34 -1.33
N GLU A 147 -5.29 8.78 -0.18
CA GLU A 147 -4.48 9.39 0.88
C GLU A 147 -3.64 8.33 1.61
N VAL A 148 -4.27 7.23 2.02
CA VAL A 148 -3.60 6.14 2.74
C VAL A 148 -2.54 5.47 1.88
N MET A 149 -2.87 5.16 0.62
CA MET A 149 -1.92 4.59 -0.35
C MET A 149 -0.73 5.52 -0.61
N ALA A 150 -0.96 6.83 -0.70
CA ALA A 150 0.14 7.78 -0.87
C ALA A 150 1.04 7.87 0.37
N GLU A 151 0.51 7.68 1.58
CA GLU A 151 1.33 7.59 2.80
C GLU A 151 2.12 6.28 2.86
N ASP A 152 1.49 5.15 2.49
CA ASP A 152 2.10 3.82 2.43
C ASP A 152 3.24 3.78 1.41
N SER A 153 2.96 4.06 0.14
CA SER A 153 3.97 4.12 -0.92
C SER A 153 5.06 5.18 -0.65
N GLY A 154 4.77 6.16 0.20
CA GLY A 154 5.75 7.11 0.69
C GLY A 154 6.83 6.48 1.55
N GLN A 155 6.51 5.41 2.28
CA GLN A 155 7.45 4.69 3.14
C GLN A 155 8.15 3.55 2.41
N THR A 156 7.44 2.81 1.58
CA THR A 156 7.95 1.62 0.89
C THR A 156 8.69 1.99 -0.40
N VAL A 157 8.10 2.81 -1.25
CA VAL A 157 8.65 3.15 -2.57
C VAL A 157 9.45 4.45 -2.52
N LEU A 158 8.84 5.56 -2.06
CA LEU A 158 9.42 6.89 -2.26
C LEU A 158 10.73 7.09 -1.49
N SER A 159 10.77 6.63 -0.22
CA SER A 159 11.95 6.73 0.64
C SER A 159 13.16 5.94 0.10
N SER A 160 12.90 4.87 -0.64
CA SER A 160 13.90 3.91 -1.11
C SER A 160 14.15 3.97 -2.61
N LEU A 161 13.42 4.83 -3.33
CA LEU A 161 13.43 4.87 -4.79
C LEU A 161 14.83 5.05 -5.36
N GLN A 162 15.59 6.04 -4.86
CA GLN A 162 16.93 6.36 -5.39
C GLN A 162 18.01 5.38 -4.95
N GLU A 163 17.98 4.95 -3.68
CA GLU A 163 19.09 4.20 -3.08
C GLU A 163 18.93 2.68 -3.26
N HIS A 164 17.72 2.18 -3.41
CA HIS A 164 17.46 0.75 -3.44
C HIS A 164 16.70 0.27 -4.69
N ILE A 165 15.71 1.03 -5.18
CA ILE A 165 14.83 0.56 -6.26
C ILE A 165 15.43 0.84 -7.64
N LEU A 166 15.81 2.07 -7.95
CA LEU A 166 16.41 2.39 -9.25
C LEU A 166 17.70 1.60 -9.54
N PRO A 167 18.59 1.32 -8.54
CA PRO A 167 19.80 0.53 -8.76
C PRO A 167 19.56 -0.94 -9.12
N LEU A 168 18.35 -1.47 -8.96
CA LEU A 168 17.98 -2.81 -9.48
C LEU A 168 18.18 -2.90 -11.01
N ILE A 169 18.16 -1.77 -11.70
CA ILE A 169 18.42 -1.66 -13.14
C ILE A 169 19.79 -0.99 -13.32
N PRO A 170 20.84 -1.75 -13.70
CA PRO A 170 22.18 -1.20 -13.87
C PRO A 170 22.23 -0.03 -14.84
N GLY A 171 22.83 1.10 -14.42
CA GLY A 171 22.99 2.30 -15.24
C GLY A 171 21.72 3.15 -15.43
N LEU A 172 20.62 2.82 -14.74
CA LEU A 172 19.38 3.59 -14.86
C LEU A 172 19.50 5.03 -14.36
N PRO A 173 20.14 5.33 -13.21
CA PRO A 173 20.32 6.72 -12.78
C PRO A 173 21.07 7.57 -13.81
N GLU A 174 22.08 7.02 -14.47
CA GLU A 174 22.85 7.67 -15.53
C GLU A 174 21.99 7.92 -16.78
N LYS A 175 21.18 6.94 -17.20
CA LYS A 175 20.23 7.09 -18.31
C LYS A 175 19.19 8.18 -18.01
N LEU A 176 18.62 8.19 -16.81
CA LEU A 176 17.70 9.24 -16.35
C LEU A 176 18.36 10.62 -16.39
N GLN A 177 19.61 10.74 -16.00
CA GLN A 177 20.37 12.00 -16.06
C GLN A 177 20.63 12.46 -17.50
N GLN A 178 20.87 11.53 -18.42
CA GLN A 178 21.06 11.82 -19.85
C GLN A 178 19.77 12.22 -20.55
N GLY A 179 18.64 11.69 -20.11
CA GLY A 179 17.30 11.97 -20.63
C GLY A 179 16.69 10.77 -21.32
N ILE A 180 15.68 10.20 -20.70
CA ILE A 180 14.85 9.10 -21.19
C ILE A 180 13.36 9.41 -21.03
N LYS A 181 12.51 8.62 -21.67
CA LYS A 181 11.06 8.65 -21.48
C LYS A 181 10.63 7.60 -20.47
N VAL A 182 9.86 8.03 -19.47
CA VAL A 182 9.36 7.17 -18.39
C VAL A 182 7.83 7.22 -18.35
N LEU A 183 7.20 6.04 -18.26
CA LEU A 183 5.77 5.89 -18.04
C LEU A 183 5.54 5.21 -16.70
N ASP A 184 4.63 5.74 -15.90
CA ASP A 184 4.15 5.10 -14.66
C ASP A 184 2.66 4.76 -14.80
N VAL A 185 2.34 3.47 -14.73
CA VAL A 185 0.98 2.94 -14.96
C VAL A 185 0.36 2.61 -13.61
N GLY A 186 -0.77 3.27 -13.29
CA GLY A 186 -1.35 3.25 -11.95
C GLY A 186 -0.60 4.21 -11.01
N CYS A 187 -0.28 5.40 -11.48
CA CYS A 187 0.61 6.34 -10.79
C CYS A 187 0.01 7.00 -9.52
N GLY A 188 -1.28 6.79 -9.24
CA GLY A 188 -1.98 7.39 -8.11
C GLY A 188 -1.79 8.90 -8.04
N ARG A 189 -1.36 9.41 -6.88
CA ARG A 189 -1.07 10.84 -6.66
C ARG A 189 0.25 11.33 -7.28
N GLY A 190 0.93 10.52 -8.09
CA GLY A 190 2.10 10.90 -8.88
C GLY A 190 3.36 11.24 -8.08
N ARG A 191 3.46 10.79 -6.83
CA ARG A 191 4.56 11.22 -5.92
C ARG A 191 5.93 10.74 -6.42
N ALA A 192 6.02 9.50 -6.89
CA ALA A 192 7.26 8.93 -7.42
C ALA A 192 7.71 9.70 -8.68
N LEU A 193 6.82 9.93 -9.64
CA LEU A 193 7.17 10.68 -10.85
C LEU A 193 7.49 12.14 -10.58
N ASN A 194 6.78 12.83 -9.67
CA ASN A 194 7.12 14.21 -9.30
C ASN A 194 8.51 14.30 -8.66
N LEU A 195 8.88 13.33 -7.82
CA LEU A 195 10.24 13.23 -7.28
C LEU A 195 11.27 13.04 -8.40
N LEU A 196 11.06 12.05 -9.27
CA LEU A 196 11.96 11.76 -10.37
C LEU A 196 12.09 12.94 -11.35
N ALA A 197 11.00 13.63 -11.67
CA ALA A 197 11.00 14.79 -12.54
C ALA A 197 11.84 15.95 -11.98
N GLY A 198 11.80 16.16 -10.66
CA GLY A 198 12.65 17.15 -10.00
C GLY A 198 14.14 16.77 -10.00
N LEU A 199 14.45 15.48 -9.87
CA LEU A 199 15.83 14.98 -9.82
C LEU A 199 16.48 14.88 -11.22
N TYR A 200 15.67 14.57 -12.24
CA TYR A 200 16.13 14.27 -13.60
C TYR A 200 15.48 15.19 -14.66
N PRO A 201 15.87 16.46 -14.72
CA PRO A 201 15.21 17.45 -15.58
C PRO A 201 15.34 17.19 -17.08
N ASN A 202 16.29 16.35 -17.50
CA ASN A 202 16.49 15.98 -18.90
C ASN A 202 15.53 14.86 -19.35
N SER A 203 15.00 14.08 -18.42
CA SER A 203 14.04 12.99 -18.69
C SER A 203 12.61 13.53 -18.77
N ARG A 204 11.73 12.77 -19.43
CA ARG A 204 10.31 13.09 -19.59
C ARG A 204 9.46 12.01 -18.91
N PHE A 205 8.48 12.43 -18.13
CA PHE A 205 7.67 11.55 -17.33
C PHE A 205 6.19 11.68 -17.68
N VAL A 206 5.53 10.54 -17.80
CA VAL A 206 4.08 10.44 -18.01
C VAL A 206 3.52 9.51 -16.94
N GLY A 207 2.51 9.94 -16.21
CA GLY A 207 1.75 9.10 -15.28
C GLY A 207 0.34 8.87 -15.80
N ILE A 208 -0.16 7.65 -15.68
CA ILE A 208 -1.54 7.30 -16.03
C ILE A 208 -2.20 6.66 -14.81
N ASP A 209 -3.42 7.11 -14.49
CA ASP A 209 -4.24 6.54 -13.42
C ASP A 209 -5.73 6.62 -13.79
N LEU A 210 -6.54 5.70 -13.25
CA LEU A 210 -8.00 5.71 -13.44
C LEU A 210 -8.66 6.87 -12.70
N SER A 211 -8.12 7.27 -11.54
CA SER A 211 -8.69 8.28 -10.65
C SER A 211 -8.39 9.70 -11.13
N GLN A 212 -9.40 10.39 -11.66
CA GLN A 212 -9.30 11.82 -12.00
C GLN A 212 -8.84 12.66 -10.81
N GLN A 213 -9.34 12.36 -9.59
CA GLN A 213 -8.96 13.09 -8.38
C GLN A 213 -7.46 12.93 -8.06
N ALA A 214 -6.91 11.72 -8.22
CA ALA A 214 -5.49 11.47 -7.99
C ALA A 214 -4.63 12.21 -9.03
N VAL A 215 -5.03 12.17 -10.30
CA VAL A 215 -4.35 12.86 -11.41
C VAL A 215 -4.39 14.38 -11.25
N ASP A 216 -5.52 14.96 -10.87
CA ASP A 216 -5.64 16.39 -10.60
C ASP A 216 -4.68 16.83 -9.48
N TYR A 217 -4.62 16.04 -8.40
CA TYR A 217 -3.68 16.27 -7.31
C TYR A 217 -2.22 16.19 -7.78
N ALA A 218 -1.87 15.16 -8.57
CA ALA A 218 -0.51 14.97 -9.10
C ALA A 218 -0.07 16.14 -9.99
N ASN A 219 -0.93 16.60 -10.90
CA ASN A 219 -0.67 17.76 -11.75
C ASN A 219 -0.55 19.06 -10.93
N GLN A 220 -1.39 19.25 -9.90
CA GLN A 220 -1.29 20.40 -9.01
C GLN A 220 0.06 20.42 -8.27
N GLN A 221 0.52 19.26 -7.79
CA GLN A 221 1.82 19.15 -7.12
C GLN A 221 2.98 19.43 -8.09
N ALA A 222 2.93 18.91 -9.30
CA ALA A 222 3.90 19.22 -10.35
C ALA A 222 4.00 20.74 -10.62
N GLN A 223 2.85 21.40 -10.76
CA GLN A 223 2.78 22.85 -10.96
C GLN A 223 3.35 23.63 -9.78
N GLN A 224 3.02 23.24 -8.54
CA GLN A 224 3.53 23.91 -7.34
C GLN A 224 5.05 23.79 -7.19
N GLN A 225 5.62 22.68 -7.66
CA GLN A 225 7.07 22.43 -7.67
C GLN A 225 7.77 23.01 -8.91
N GLY A 226 7.03 23.62 -9.85
CA GLY A 226 7.58 24.18 -11.09
C GLY A 226 8.11 23.16 -12.08
N LEU A 227 7.64 21.92 -12.00
CA LEU A 227 8.06 20.85 -12.90
C LEU A 227 7.42 21.01 -14.29
N THR A 228 8.23 20.91 -15.35
CA THR A 228 7.78 21.08 -16.74
C THR A 228 7.97 19.81 -17.58
N ASN A 229 8.61 18.81 -17.03
CA ASN A 229 8.97 17.56 -17.69
C ASN A 229 8.11 16.36 -17.25
N VAL A 230 7.01 16.60 -16.53
CA VAL A 230 6.06 15.57 -16.10
C VAL A 230 4.63 15.98 -16.43
N ARG A 231 3.79 15.01 -16.76
CA ARG A 231 2.35 15.17 -16.96
C ARG A 231 1.60 13.93 -16.46
N PHE A 232 0.38 14.12 -15.97
CA PHE A 232 -0.48 13.03 -15.51
C PHE A 232 -1.80 13.05 -16.27
N ILE A 233 -2.31 11.87 -16.62
CA ILE A 233 -3.47 11.66 -17.48
C ILE A 233 -4.42 10.70 -16.79
N ALA A 234 -5.69 11.08 -16.62
CA ALA A 234 -6.73 10.16 -16.16
C ALA A 234 -7.21 9.30 -17.34
N ARG A 235 -7.10 7.98 -17.16
CA ARG A 235 -7.41 7.05 -18.23
C ARG A 235 -7.73 5.65 -17.70
N ASP A 236 -8.78 5.03 -18.24
CA ASP A 236 -9.06 3.60 -18.12
C ASP A 236 -8.08 2.80 -18.99
N LEU A 237 -7.48 1.76 -18.42
CA LEU A 237 -6.48 0.93 -19.07
C LEU A 237 -7.03 -0.44 -19.51
N THR A 238 -8.33 -0.66 -19.44
CA THR A 238 -8.98 -1.92 -19.80
C THR A 238 -8.61 -2.38 -21.22
N ASP A 239 -8.46 -1.44 -22.16
CA ASP A 239 -8.11 -1.68 -23.56
C ASP A 239 -6.70 -1.18 -23.92
N PHE A 240 -5.78 -1.14 -22.94
CA PHE A 240 -4.43 -0.60 -23.16
C PHE A 240 -3.61 -1.39 -24.19
N ASP A 241 -3.87 -2.67 -24.35
CA ASP A 241 -3.28 -3.53 -25.38
C ASP A 241 -3.61 -3.12 -26.84
N GLN A 242 -4.66 -2.30 -27.03
CA GLN A 242 -5.09 -1.82 -28.34
C GLN A 242 -4.47 -0.48 -28.73
N ASP A 243 -3.69 0.14 -27.85
CA ASP A 243 -3.02 1.40 -28.15
C ASP A 243 -2.01 1.26 -29.28
N SER A 244 -2.00 2.27 -30.15
CA SER A 244 -0.93 2.38 -31.13
C SER A 244 0.40 2.66 -30.43
N ALA A 245 1.42 1.88 -30.76
CA ALA A 245 2.76 1.98 -30.16
C ALA A 245 3.57 3.19 -30.68
N ASP A 246 2.91 4.31 -31.02
CA ASP A 246 3.55 5.49 -31.62
C ASP A 246 4.44 6.25 -30.61
N ASP A 247 4.16 6.15 -29.32
CA ASP A 247 4.98 6.74 -28.23
C ASP A 247 5.52 5.61 -27.36
N LYS A 248 6.80 5.32 -27.48
CA LYS A 248 7.49 4.29 -26.70
C LYS A 248 8.29 4.90 -25.57
N PHE A 249 8.52 4.08 -24.51
CA PHE A 249 9.17 4.46 -23.27
C PHE A 249 10.39 3.58 -22.99
N ASP A 250 11.46 4.20 -22.53
CA ASP A 250 12.69 3.51 -22.14
C ASP A 250 12.52 2.78 -20.80
N LEU A 251 11.70 3.35 -19.91
CA LEU A 251 11.34 2.79 -18.61
C LEU A 251 9.84 2.85 -18.43
N ILE A 252 9.24 1.73 -18.03
CA ILE A 252 7.86 1.71 -17.55
C ILE A 252 7.87 1.21 -16.10
N THR A 253 7.08 1.83 -15.23
CA THR A 253 6.93 1.43 -13.83
C THR A 253 5.49 1.12 -13.47
N THR A 254 5.29 0.20 -12.54
CA THR A 254 4.04 0.02 -11.78
C THR A 254 4.40 -0.22 -10.32
N PHE A 255 3.72 0.45 -9.42
CA PHE A 255 3.88 0.27 -7.99
C PHE A 255 2.54 -0.10 -7.38
N ASP A 256 2.37 -1.36 -6.99
CA ASP A 256 1.14 -1.89 -6.39
C ASP A 256 -0.12 -1.66 -7.23
N ALA A 257 -0.03 -1.81 -8.55
CA ALA A 257 -1.10 -1.36 -9.44
C ALA A 257 -1.66 -2.44 -10.39
N VAL A 258 -0.93 -3.54 -10.64
CA VAL A 258 -1.34 -4.54 -11.64
C VAL A 258 -2.47 -5.42 -11.13
N HIS A 259 -2.41 -5.84 -9.86
CA HIS A 259 -3.38 -6.75 -9.27
C HIS A 259 -4.79 -6.15 -9.07
N ASP A 260 -4.90 -4.82 -9.09
CA ASP A 260 -6.17 -4.08 -8.99
C ASP A 260 -6.86 -3.88 -10.35
N GLN A 261 -6.16 -4.10 -11.46
CA GLN A 261 -6.68 -3.83 -12.78
C GLN A 261 -7.86 -4.74 -13.15
N ALA A 262 -8.82 -4.20 -13.89
CA ALA A 262 -9.94 -5.00 -14.40
C ALA A 262 -9.46 -6.06 -15.39
N LYS A 263 -8.51 -5.69 -16.28
CA LYS A 263 -7.94 -6.56 -17.31
C LYS A 263 -6.41 -6.56 -17.24
N PRO A 264 -5.82 -7.25 -16.25
CA PRO A 264 -4.38 -7.18 -16.00
C PRO A 264 -3.53 -7.64 -17.18
N LEU A 265 -3.96 -8.67 -17.91
CA LEU A 265 -3.25 -9.13 -19.11
C LEU A 265 -3.25 -8.06 -20.21
N ASN A 266 -4.35 -7.32 -20.43
CA ASN A 266 -4.40 -6.25 -21.41
C ASN A 266 -3.46 -5.09 -21.00
N VAL A 267 -3.43 -4.76 -19.71
CA VAL A 267 -2.49 -3.76 -19.19
C VAL A 267 -1.04 -4.18 -19.43
N LEU A 268 -0.68 -5.42 -19.11
CA LEU A 268 0.67 -5.95 -19.32
C LEU A 268 1.05 -6.01 -20.82
N ARG A 269 0.11 -6.35 -21.70
CA ARG A 269 0.32 -6.28 -23.18
C ARG A 269 0.49 -4.85 -23.65
N GLY A 270 -0.29 -3.91 -23.14
CA GLY A 270 -0.11 -2.49 -23.43
C GLY A 270 1.27 -1.99 -23.00
N ILE A 271 1.73 -2.38 -21.80
CA ILE A 271 3.09 -2.12 -21.33
C ILE A 271 4.12 -2.73 -22.30
N PHE A 272 3.97 -3.99 -22.69
CA PHE A 272 4.85 -4.65 -23.65
C PHE A 272 4.90 -3.89 -25.00
N ASN A 273 3.76 -3.48 -25.53
CA ASN A 273 3.66 -2.78 -26.82
C ASN A 273 4.30 -1.39 -26.78
N THR A 274 4.18 -0.67 -25.64
CA THR A 274 4.68 0.70 -25.48
C THR A 274 6.10 0.79 -24.92
N LEU A 275 6.69 -0.32 -24.48
CA LEU A 275 8.09 -0.40 -24.05
C LEU A 275 9.02 -0.40 -25.30
N GLU A 276 10.15 0.33 -25.25
CA GLU A 276 11.22 0.21 -26.25
C GLU A 276 11.79 -1.22 -26.24
N ASP A 277 12.43 -1.64 -27.33
CA ASP A 277 12.94 -3.00 -27.47
C ASP A 277 14.09 -3.30 -26.48
N ASP A 278 14.88 -2.28 -26.11
CA ASP A 278 15.92 -2.31 -25.08
C ASP A 278 15.47 -1.66 -23.75
N GLY A 279 14.19 -1.34 -23.65
CA GLY A 279 13.55 -0.75 -22.47
C GLY A 279 13.43 -1.74 -21.31
N VAL A 280 13.15 -1.21 -20.15
CA VAL A 280 12.93 -2.01 -18.93
C VAL A 280 11.56 -1.69 -18.33
N TYR A 281 10.83 -2.72 -17.95
CA TYR A 281 9.64 -2.61 -17.12
C TYR A 281 10.02 -2.99 -15.68
N LEU A 282 9.82 -2.06 -14.75
CA LEU A 282 10.01 -2.27 -13.31
C LEU A 282 8.63 -2.36 -12.66
N MET A 283 8.27 -3.55 -12.21
CA MET A 283 7.04 -3.80 -11.47
C MET A 283 7.36 -4.04 -10.00
N GLN A 284 6.73 -3.32 -9.10
CA GLN A 284 6.65 -3.68 -7.70
C GLN A 284 5.22 -4.15 -7.43
N ASP A 285 5.10 -5.28 -6.76
CA ASP A 285 3.80 -5.83 -6.36
C ASP A 285 3.96 -6.71 -5.12
N ILE A 286 2.86 -7.03 -4.45
CA ILE A 286 2.85 -7.72 -3.16
C ILE A 286 3.59 -9.05 -3.23
N HIS A 287 4.49 -9.25 -2.27
CA HIS A 287 5.19 -10.52 -2.07
C HIS A 287 4.23 -11.60 -1.61
N GLY A 288 4.25 -12.76 -2.26
CA GLY A 288 3.47 -13.92 -1.86
C GLY A 288 3.39 -14.98 -2.94
N SER A 289 2.62 -16.02 -2.65
CA SER A 289 2.34 -17.13 -3.57
C SER A 289 0.87 -17.12 -3.97
N SER A 290 0.59 -17.55 -5.19
CA SER A 290 -0.79 -17.80 -5.66
C SER A 290 -1.46 -18.96 -4.89
N GLU A 291 -0.67 -19.78 -4.20
CA GLU A 291 -1.12 -20.94 -3.46
C GLU A 291 -1.23 -20.65 -1.96
N VAL A 292 -2.44 -20.67 -1.41
CA VAL A 292 -2.71 -20.30 -0.01
C VAL A 292 -1.85 -21.04 1.01
N HIS A 293 -1.48 -22.30 0.75
CA HIS A 293 -0.67 -23.09 1.68
C HIS A 293 0.79 -22.61 1.80
N ASN A 294 1.29 -21.89 0.79
CA ASN A 294 2.61 -21.26 0.82
C ASN A 294 2.63 -19.92 1.58
N ASN A 295 1.43 -19.34 1.85
CA ASN A 295 1.28 -18.08 2.60
C ASN A 295 0.93 -18.29 4.09
N LEU A 296 0.97 -19.53 4.60
CA LEU A 296 0.58 -19.83 6.00
C LEU A 296 1.47 -19.12 7.03
N ASP A 297 2.75 -18.95 6.71
CA ASP A 297 3.75 -18.31 7.57
C ASP A 297 4.08 -16.88 7.10
N HIS A 298 3.28 -16.32 6.16
CA HIS A 298 3.47 -14.94 5.71
C HIS A 298 3.18 -13.97 6.86
N PRO A 299 4.11 -13.04 7.20
CA PRO A 299 4.02 -12.23 8.43
C PRO A 299 2.76 -11.36 8.52
N VAL A 300 2.23 -10.92 7.38
CA VAL A 300 1.01 -10.11 7.26
C VAL A 300 -0.06 -10.75 6.37
N GLY A 301 0.04 -12.04 6.09
CA GLY A 301 -0.88 -12.77 5.21
C GLY A 301 -2.36 -12.57 5.53
N PRO A 302 -2.80 -12.67 6.81
CA PRO A 302 -4.20 -12.41 7.17
C PRO A 302 -4.68 -10.99 6.82
N LEU A 303 -3.82 -9.97 7.02
CA LEU A 303 -4.13 -8.59 6.65
C LEU A 303 -4.25 -8.44 5.13
N LEU A 304 -3.33 -9.01 4.37
CA LEU A 304 -3.32 -8.94 2.90
C LEU A 304 -4.57 -9.60 2.30
N TYR A 305 -4.99 -10.78 2.79
CA TYR A 305 -6.24 -11.40 2.34
C TYR A 305 -7.48 -10.60 2.74
N ALA A 306 -7.47 -9.93 3.89
CA ALA A 306 -8.55 -9.05 4.29
C ALA A 306 -8.63 -7.80 3.38
N ILE A 307 -7.50 -7.17 3.08
CA ILE A 307 -7.41 -6.05 2.12
C ILE A 307 -7.84 -6.53 0.73
N SER A 308 -7.37 -7.69 0.27
CA SER A 308 -7.78 -8.27 -1.01
C SER A 308 -9.31 -8.37 -1.13
N THR A 309 -9.95 -8.96 -0.12
CA THR A 309 -11.41 -9.14 -0.09
C THR A 309 -12.16 -7.82 -0.08
N THR A 310 -11.67 -6.84 0.68
CA THR A 310 -12.39 -5.59 0.92
C THR A 310 -11.95 -4.44 0.01
N HIS A 311 -10.87 -4.59 -0.77
CA HIS A 311 -10.40 -3.58 -1.71
C HIS A 311 -9.93 -4.20 -3.04
N CYS A 312 -8.73 -4.75 -3.15
CA CYS A 312 -8.09 -5.06 -4.43
C CYS A 312 -8.94 -5.96 -5.35
N MET A 313 -9.39 -7.11 -4.84
CA MET A 313 -10.25 -8.01 -5.61
C MET A 313 -11.58 -7.34 -5.95
N THR A 314 -12.23 -6.68 -4.99
CA THR A 314 -13.58 -6.15 -5.16
C THR A 314 -13.63 -4.95 -6.10
N VAL A 315 -12.61 -4.08 -6.12
CA VAL A 315 -12.56 -2.94 -7.07
C VAL A 315 -12.37 -3.41 -8.51
N SER A 316 -11.58 -4.46 -8.72
CA SER A 316 -11.45 -5.11 -10.03
C SER A 316 -12.80 -5.70 -10.48
N LEU A 317 -13.46 -6.47 -9.61
CA LEU A 317 -14.78 -7.06 -9.89
C LEU A 317 -15.87 -6.01 -10.14
N ALA A 318 -15.83 -4.85 -9.47
CA ALA A 318 -16.77 -3.75 -9.71
C ALA A 318 -16.69 -3.19 -11.14
N GLN A 319 -15.54 -3.31 -11.78
CA GLN A 319 -15.31 -2.92 -13.17
C GLN A 319 -15.55 -4.07 -14.16
N GLY A 320 -16.16 -5.18 -13.73
CA GLY A 320 -16.30 -6.40 -14.53
C GLY A 320 -14.96 -7.10 -14.82
N GLY A 321 -14.00 -6.91 -13.92
CA GLY A 321 -12.65 -7.41 -14.04
C GLY A 321 -12.45 -8.85 -13.55
N GLU A 322 -11.19 -9.29 -13.54
CA GLU A 322 -10.78 -10.66 -13.23
C GLU A 322 -10.63 -10.92 -11.74
N GLY A 323 -10.43 -9.84 -10.93
CA GLY A 323 -10.35 -9.92 -9.48
C GLY A 323 -9.15 -10.73 -8.98
N LEU A 324 -7.93 -10.44 -9.47
CA LEU A 324 -6.70 -11.15 -9.05
C LEU A 324 -6.52 -11.10 -7.54
N GLY A 325 -6.70 -9.93 -6.95
CA GLY A 325 -6.52 -9.71 -5.53
C GLY A 325 -5.05 -9.57 -5.11
N THR A 326 -4.86 -9.12 -3.88
CA THR A 326 -3.55 -8.72 -3.33
C THR A 326 -2.50 -9.84 -3.40
N LEU A 327 -2.87 -11.08 -3.07
CA LEU A 327 -1.96 -12.25 -3.08
C LEU A 327 -2.12 -13.09 -4.34
N TRP A 328 -2.10 -12.44 -5.52
CA TRP A 328 -2.05 -13.17 -6.81
C TRP A 328 -0.72 -13.92 -7.01
N GLY A 329 0.34 -13.49 -6.34
CA GLY A 329 1.57 -14.21 -6.15
C GLY A 329 2.51 -14.24 -7.35
N GLN A 330 3.75 -14.63 -7.07
CA GLN A 330 4.81 -14.67 -8.10
C GLN A 330 4.50 -15.64 -9.25
N GLU A 331 3.80 -16.72 -9.00
CA GLU A 331 3.47 -17.75 -10.00
C GLU A 331 2.54 -17.13 -11.05
N GLN A 332 1.42 -16.54 -10.65
CA GLN A 332 0.46 -15.93 -11.57
C GLN A 332 1.03 -14.67 -12.22
N ALA A 333 1.85 -13.89 -11.50
CA ALA A 333 2.57 -12.76 -12.07
C ALA A 333 3.46 -13.17 -13.24
N LYS A 334 4.26 -14.23 -13.10
CA LYS A 334 5.11 -14.77 -14.18
C LYS A 334 4.29 -15.29 -15.36
N GLU A 335 3.19 -15.98 -15.08
CA GLU A 335 2.29 -16.48 -16.13
C GLU A 335 1.71 -15.34 -16.97
N LEU A 336 1.17 -14.30 -16.33
CA LEU A 336 0.61 -13.15 -17.04
C LEU A 336 1.66 -12.33 -17.78
N LEU A 337 2.84 -12.11 -17.21
CA LEU A 337 3.97 -11.45 -17.86
C LEU A 337 4.42 -12.23 -19.12
N THR A 338 4.53 -13.55 -19.02
CA THR A 338 4.89 -14.40 -20.15
C THR A 338 3.80 -14.38 -21.22
N ALA A 339 2.53 -14.43 -20.83
CA ALA A 339 1.39 -14.33 -21.75
C ALA A 339 1.28 -12.95 -22.44
N ALA A 340 1.82 -11.91 -21.82
CA ALA A 340 1.93 -10.57 -22.40
C ALA A 340 3.08 -10.44 -23.41
N GLY A 341 4.05 -11.38 -23.42
CA GLY A 341 5.17 -11.42 -24.36
C GLY A 341 6.56 -11.26 -23.73
N PHE A 342 6.65 -10.96 -22.43
CA PHE A 342 7.92 -10.81 -21.74
C PHE A 342 8.63 -12.16 -21.55
N ASN A 343 9.93 -12.19 -21.73
CA ASN A 343 10.72 -13.42 -21.65
C ASN A 343 11.91 -13.37 -20.69
N LYS A 344 12.25 -12.19 -20.19
CA LYS A 344 13.32 -11.97 -19.20
C LYS A 344 12.70 -11.32 -17.95
N ILE A 345 12.55 -12.09 -16.90
CA ILE A 345 11.92 -11.67 -15.64
C ILE A 345 12.86 -12.03 -14.49
N ALA A 346 13.45 -11.02 -13.86
CA ALA A 346 14.23 -11.17 -12.63
C ALA A 346 13.40 -10.63 -11.45
N ILE A 347 13.35 -11.36 -10.33
CA ILE A 347 12.61 -10.96 -9.13
C ILE A 347 13.62 -10.71 -8.02
N HIS A 348 13.44 -9.59 -7.33
CA HIS A 348 14.26 -9.13 -6.24
C HIS A 348 13.41 -8.86 -5.00
N GLN A 349 13.98 -9.11 -3.83
CA GLN A 349 13.47 -8.68 -2.54
C GLN A 349 14.45 -7.67 -1.96
N LEU A 350 13.94 -6.63 -1.33
CA LEU A 350 14.75 -5.58 -0.74
C LEU A 350 14.59 -5.60 0.78
N ASP A 351 15.70 -5.54 1.52
CA ASP A 351 15.72 -5.70 2.98
C ASP A 351 14.82 -4.69 3.73
N HIS A 352 14.57 -3.52 3.14
CA HIS A 352 13.71 -2.48 3.71
C HIS A 352 12.21 -2.72 3.47
N ASP A 353 11.85 -3.66 2.58
CA ASP A 353 10.48 -3.87 2.14
C ASP A 353 10.15 -5.38 2.11
N PHE A 354 9.70 -5.88 3.25
CA PHE A 354 9.31 -7.28 3.40
C PHE A 354 7.97 -7.61 2.75
N GLN A 355 7.22 -6.60 2.32
CA GLN A 355 5.86 -6.73 1.83
C GLN A 355 5.80 -6.93 0.32
N ASN A 356 6.83 -6.52 -0.42
CA ASN A 356 6.79 -6.46 -1.87
C ASN A 356 7.93 -7.22 -2.54
N ASP A 357 7.65 -7.67 -3.77
CA ASP A 357 8.62 -8.16 -4.74
C ASP A 357 8.85 -7.09 -5.81
N TYR A 358 10.07 -7.02 -6.30
CA TYR A 358 10.47 -6.11 -7.37
C TYR A 358 10.89 -6.91 -8.60
N TYR A 359 10.18 -6.71 -9.70
CA TYR A 359 10.41 -7.42 -10.95
C TYR A 359 11.12 -6.50 -11.93
N VAL A 360 12.30 -6.90 -12.38
CA VAL A 360 13.03 -6.26 -13.49
C VAL A 360 12.77 -7.08 -14.74
N ILE A 361 12.07 -6.49 -15.70
CA ILE A 361 11.45 -7.20 -16.82
C ILE A 361 11.92 -6.59 -18.14
N GLN A 362 12.26 -7.43 -19.10
CA GLN A 362 12.63 -7.05 -20.47
C GLN A 362 11.91 -7.94 -21.49
N LYS A 363 11.84 -7.42 -22.73
CA LYS A 363 11.35 -8.20 -23.88
C LYS A 363 12.21 -9.38 -24.22
#